data_be3d9d73f83ea4cb541e768d6814ca00
#
_entry.id   be3d9d73f83ea4cb541e768d6814ca00
#
_cell.length_a   1.000
_cell.length_b   1.000
_cell.length_c   1.000
_cell.angle_alpha   90.00
_cell.angle_beta   90.00
_cell.angle_gamma   90.00
#
_symmetry.space_group_name_H-M   'P 1'
#
loop_
_entity.id
_entity.type
_entity.pdbx_description
1 polymer ?
#
loop_
_entity_poly.entity_id
_entity_poly.type
_entity_poly.pdbx_seq_one_letter_code
_entity_poly.pdbx_strand_id
1 'polypeptide(L)'
;QVSIEKPTFEKYAAYVVELKERNGLKVKTAVRYKDMLKRINAEIGPIKLQDLRPDHLNRLYAKLAEPGQNKKTGGGLSAKTIVEHHRVISTILAQAVKEQLIPFNTAERATPPKLQKHEMDAFEVEEVQAILKALEMEPLKWQVCVQLLIATGARRGEIMGLRWENVDWTENKLYLCENRVYTPESGAISTTLKTGEN
;
A
#
# COMPACT_ATOMS: atom_id res chain seq x y z
N GLN A 1 -26.29 -25.77 21.60
CA GLN A 1 -25.14 -25.75 20.68
C GLN A 1 -25.19 -24.43 19.91
N VAL A 2 -24.35 -23.47 20.26
CA VAL A 2 -24.17 -22.24 19.48
C VAL A 2 -23.54 -22.68 18.15
N SER A 3 -24.31 -22.61 17.07
CA SER A 3 -23.79 -22.82 15.70
C SER A 3 -22.77 -21.71 15.46
N ILE A 4 -21.48 -22.05 15.50
CA ILE A 4 -20.42 -21.14 15.06
C ILE A 4 -20.61 -21.05 13.54
N GLU A 5 -21.22 -19.94 13.12
CA GLU A 5 -21.39 -19.65 11.70
C GLU A 5 -20.00 -19.65 11.04
N LYS A 6 -19.78 -20.57 10.12
CA LYS A 6 -18.50 -20.68 9.37
C LYS A 6 -18.47 -19.58 8.30
N PRO A 7 -17.81 -18.43 8.53
CA PRO A 7 -17.89 -17.30 7.61
C PRO A 7 -17.18 -17.62 6.30
N THR A 8 -17.67 -17.02 5.21
CA THR A 8 -16.93 -16.98 3.95
C THR A 8 -15.73 -16.03 4.07
N PHE A 9 -14.73 -16.22 3.19
CA PHE A 9 -13.55 -15.35 3.16
C PHE A 9 -13.94 -13.88 3.04
N GLU A 10 -14.86 -13.53 2.14
CA GLU A 10 -15.29 -12.15 1.92
C GLU A 10 -15.87 -11.50 3.17
N LYS A 11 -16.82 -12.17 3.84
CA LYS A 11 -17.43 -11.65 5.09
C LYS A 11 -16.39 -11.43 6.17
N TYR A 12 -15.50 -12.41 6.33
CA TYR A 12 -14.46 -12.32 7.34
C TYR A 12 -13.39 -11.27 7.00
N ALA A 13 -13.01 -11.15 5.72
CA ALA A 13 -12.08 -10.11 5.26
C ALA A 13 -12.59 -8.70 5.53
N ALA A 14 -13.88 -8.45 5.30
CA ALA A 14 -14.52 -7.17 5.63
C ALA A 14 -14.43 -6.87 7.12
N TYR A 15 -14.75 -7.83 7.98
CA TYR A 15 -14.63 -7.71 9.43
C TYR A 15 -13.19 -7.38 9.86
N VAL A 16 -12.18 -8.10 9.31
CA VAL A 16 -10.78 -7.87 9.68
C VAL A 16 -10.30 -6.48 9.26
N VAL A 17 -10.72 -6.00 8.08
CA VAL A 17 -10.37 -4.63 7.66
C VAL A 17 -10.98 -3.60 8.62
N GLU A 18 -12.25 -3.75 8.98
CA GLU A 18 -12.93 -2.87 9.93
C GLU A 18 -12.26 -2.90 11.31
N LEU A 19 -11.90 -4.10 11.80
CA LEU A 19 -11.16 -4.27 13.06
C LEU A 19 -9.82 -3.51 13.03
N LYS A 20 -9.09 -3.60 11.92
CA LYS A 20 -7.81 -2.88 11.75
C LYS A 20 -8.00 -1.37 11.64
N GLU A 21 -9.06 -0.90 10.98
CA GLU A 21 -9.41 0.54 10.91
C GLU A 21 -9.68 1.10 12.31
N ARG A 22 -10.46 0.39 13.14
CA ARG A 22 -10.70 0.75 14.55
C ARG A 22 -9.41 0.77 15.38
N ASN A 23 -8.44 -0.09 15.04
CA ASN A 23 -7.14 -0.18 15.70
C ASN A 23 -6.08 0.75 15.07
N GLY A 24 -6.48 1.79 14.32
CA GLY A 24 -5.56 2.82 13.83
C GLY A 24 -4.87 2.49 12.51
N LEU A 25 -5.40 1.58 11.69
CA LEU A 25 -4.85 1.36 10.35
C LEU A 25 -4.90 2.67 9.55
N LYS A 26 -3.75 3.08 8.98
CA LYS A 26 -3.68 4.32 8.19
C LYS A 26 -4.67 4.27 7.02
N VAL A 27 -5.42 5.34 6.81
CA VAL A 27 -6.49 5.47 5.80
C VAL A 27 -6.07 4.97 4.42
N LYS A 28 -4.89 5.35 3.94
CA LYS A 28 -4.36 4.92 2.64
C LYS A 28 -4.14 3.40 2.56
N THR A 29 -3.77 2.77 3.66
CA THR A 29 -3.60 1.32 3.73
C THR A 29 -4.95 0.62 3.70
N ALA A 30 -5.95 1.15 4.40
CA ALA A 30 -7.32 0.63 4.39
C ALA A 30 -7.93 0.68 2.98
N VAL A 31 -7.83 1.83 2.29
CA VAL A 31 -8.27 1.97 0.89
C VAL A 31 -7.59 0.93 0.00
N ARG A 32 -6.26 0.76 0.14
CA ARG A 32 -5.52 -0.24 -0.64
C ARG A 32 -5.97 -1.67 -0.35
N TYR A 33 -6.25 -2.02 0.91
CA TYR A 33 -6.80 -3.34 1.27
C TYR A 33 -8.14 -3.56 0.59
N LYS A 34 -9.06 -2.60 0.69
CA LYS A 34 -10.39 -2.66 0.06
C LYS A 34 -10.29 -2.85 -1.46
N ASP A 35 -9.36 -2.15 -2.12
CA ASP A 35 -9.15 -2.29 -3.57
C ASP A 35 -8.60 -3.67 -3.96
N MET A 36 -7.64 -4.20 -3.19
CA MET A 36 -7.13 -5.56 -3.44
C MET A 36 -8.21 -6.61 -3.18
N LEU A 37 -9.01 -6.43 -2.13
CA LEU A 37 -10.09 -7.35 -1.79
C LEU A 37 -11.15 -7.46 -2.87
N LYS A 38 -11.39 -6.42 -3.69
CA LYS A 38 -12.29 -6.53 -4.85
C LYS A 38 -11.91 -7.67 -5.79
N ARG A 39 -10.60 -7.80 -6.09
CA ARG A 39 -10.09 -8.88 -6.96
C ARG A 39 -10.03 -10.23 -6.23
N ILE A 40 -9.59 -10.22 -4.99
CA ILE A 40 -9.48 -11.42 -4.15
C ILE A 40 -10.86 -12.05 -3.97
N ASN A 41 -11.87 -11.25 -3.60
CA ASN A 41 -13.23 -11.72 -3.34
C ASN A 41 -13.94 -12.23 -4.58
N ALA A 42 -13.60 -11.73 -5.78
CA ALA A 42 -14.13 -12.25 -7.03
C ALA A 42 -13.77 -13.74 -7.25
N GLU A 43 -12.67 -14.22 -6.68
CA GLU A 43 -12.18 -15.59 -6.87
C GLU A 43 -12.40 -16.50 -5.67
N ILE A 44 -12.07 -16.00 -4.46
CA ILE A 44 -12.09 -16.81 -3.24
C ILE A 44 -13.10 -16.31 -2.20
N GLY A 45 -13.76 -15.17 -2.45
CA GLY A 45 -14.72 -14.56 -1.52
C GLY A 45 -15.83 -15.50 -1.03
N PRO A 46 -16.50 -16.27 -1.91
CA PRO A 46 -17.57 -17.19 -1.53
C PRO A 46 -17.10 -18.43 -0.73
N ILE A 47 -15.80 -18.75 -0.75
CA ILE A 47 -15.26 -19.94 -0.09
C ILE A 47 -15.28 -19.74 1.43
N LYS A 48 -15.77 -20.72 2.18
CA LYS A 48 -15.69 -20.71 3.64
C LYS A 48 -14.22 -20.79 4.08
N LEU A 49 -13.86 -20.08 5.16
CA LEU A 49 -12.48 -20.04 5.66
C LEU A 49 -11.88 -21.44 5.87
N GLN A 50 -12.67 -22.38 6.38
CA GLN A 50 -12.23 -23.74 6.67
C GLN A 50 -12.04 -24.60 5.43
N ASP A 51 -12.68 -24.23 4.32
CA ASP A 51 -12.61 -24.94 3.03
C ASP A 51 -11.56 -24.31 2.10
N LEU A 52 -10.93 -23.20 2.53
CA LEU A 52 -9.90 -22.53 1.76
C LEU A 52 -8.61 -23.37 1.73
N ARG A 53 -8.12 -23.68 0.53
CA ARG A 53 -6.92 -24.49 0.30
C ARG A 53 -5.83 -23.71 -0.45
N PRO A 54 -4.57 -24.15 -0.34
CA PRO A 54 -3.46 -23.49 -1.06
C PRO A 54 -3.65 -23.43 -2.58
N ASP A 55 -4.29 -24.43 -3.18
CA ASP A 55 -4.57 -24.46 -4.62
C ASP A 55 -5.54 -23.36 -5.07
N HIS A 56 -6.49 -22.96 -4.22
CA HIS A 56 -7.35 -21.81 -4.52
C HIS A 56 -6.54 -20.52 -4.63
N LEU A 57 -5.56 -20.33 -3.73
CA LEU A 57 -4.69 -19.15 -3.74
C LEU A 57 -3.73 -19.17 -4.94
N ASN A 58 -3.16 -20.34 -5.25
CA ASN A 58 -2.27 -20.46 -6.41
C ASN A 58 -3.01 -20.18 -7.73
N ARG A 59 -4.26 -20.63 -7.87
CA ARG A 59 -5.13 -20.29 -9.01
C ARG A 59 -5.42 -18.80 -9.08
N LEU A 60 -5.71 -18.15 -7.95
CA LEU A 60 -5.88 -16.71 -7.88
C LEU A 60 -4.61 -15.99 -8.38
N TYR A 61 -3.42 -16.41 -7.94
CA TYR A 61 -2.17 -15.76 -8.38
C TYR A 61 -1.93 -15.94 -9.87
N ALA A 62 -2.20 -17.13 -10.42
CA ALA A 62 -2.13 -17.37 -11.86
C ALA A 62 -3.09 -16.44 -12.63
N LYS A 63 -4.33 -16.34 -12.19
CA LYS A 63 -5.33 -15.46 -12.81
C LYS A 63 -4.93 -13.98 -12.76
N LEU A 64 -4.37 -13.52 -11.66
CA LEU A 64 -3.88 -12.15 -11.53
C LEU A 64 -2.71 -11.84 -12.47
N ALA A 65 -1.96 -12.85 -12.91
CA ALA A 65 -0.87 -12.73 -13.88
C ALA A 65 -1.35 -12.72 -15.34
N GLU A 66 -2.61 -13.06 -15.62
CA GLU A 66 -3.17 -13.10 -16.97
C GLU A 66 -3.30 -11.70 -17.59
N PRO A 67 -3.19 -11.57 -18.93
CA PRO A 67 -3.49 -10.32 -19.63
C PRO A 67 -4.89 -9.77 -19.29
N GLY A 68 -5.04 -8.43 -19.28
CA GLY A 68 -6.28 -7.75 -18.94
C GLY A 68 -6.45 -7.41 -17.45
N GLN A 69 -5.66 -8.00 -16.56
CA GLN A 69 -5.75 -7.71 -15.12
C GLN A 69 -5.19 -6.32 -14.76
N ASN A 70 -4.25 -5.81 -15.52
CA ASN A 70 -3.71 -4.46 -15.37
C ASN A 70 -4.41 -3.49 -16.34
N LYS A 71 -5.35 -2.69 -15.81
CA LYS A 71 -6.13 -1.73 -16.61
C LYS A 71 -5.29 -0.64 -17.29
N LYS A 72 -4.06 -0.38 -16.80
CA LYS A 72 -3.18 0.66 -17.40
C LYS A 72 -2.38 0.14 -18.57
N THR A 73 -1.90 -1.08 -18.51
CA THR A 73 -1.00 -1.66 -19.53
C THR A 73 -1.67 -2.71 -20.39
N GLY A 74 -2.88 -3.16 -20.04
CA GLY A 74 -3.55 -4.29 -20.70
C GLY A 74 -2.95 -5.65 -20.37
N GLY A 75 -1.81 -5.71 -19.70
CA GLY A 75 -1.14 -6.95 -19.30
C GLY A 75 -1.64 -7.55 -17.99
N GLY A 76 -0.89 -8.51 -17.46
CA GLY A 76 -1.09 -9.07 -16.12
C GLY A 76 -0.59 -8.13 -15.01
N LEU A 77 -0.90 -8.46 -13.77
CA LEU A 77 -0.30 -7.76 -12.62
C LEU A 77 1.16 -8.20 -12.45
N SER A 78 2.01 -7.28 -12.01
CA SER A 78 3.40 -7.59 -11.69
C SER A 78 3.52 -8.56 -10.51
N ALA A 79 4.61 -9.34 -10.47
CA ALA A 79 4.91 -10.24 -9.36
C ALA A 79 4.85 -9.52 -8.00
N LYS A 80 5.36 -8.28 -7.91
CA LYS A 80 5.28 -7.44 -6.72
C LYS A 80 3.83 -7.19 -6.29
N THR A 81 2.95 -6.86 -7.23
CA THR A 81 1.54 -6.61 -6.95
C THR A 81 0.82 -7.90 -6.49
N ILE A 82 1.12 -9.05 -7.11
CA ILE A 82 0.54 -10.34 -6.70
C ILE A 82 1.00 -10.72 -5.29
N VAL A 83 2.28 -10.53 -4.95
CA VAL A 83 2.81 -10.75 -3.59
C VAL A 83 2.13 -9.83 -2.57
N GLU A 84 1.75 -8.62 -2.94
CA GLU A 84 0.97 -7.75 -2.05
C GLU A 84 -0.46 -8.29 -1.80
N HIS A 85 -1.13 -8.85 -2.81
CA HIS A 85 -2.40 -9.57 -2.62
C HIS A 85 -2.23 -10.75 -1.67
N HIS A 86 -1.18 -11.56 -1.87
CA HIS A 86 -0.84 -12.66 -0.95
C HIS A 86 -0.66 -12.18 0.49
N ARG A 87 0.05 -11.07 0.73
CA ARG A 87 0.25 -10.50 2.07
C ARG A 87 -1.05 -10.08 2.73
N VAL A 88 -1.98 -9.51 1.97
CA VAL A 88 -3.31 -9.15 2.49
C VAL A 88 -4.08 -10.40 2.89
N ILE A 89 -4.12 -11.42 2.04
CA ILE A 89 -4.76 -12.71 2.35
C ILE A 89 -4.14 -13.33 3.60
N SER A 90 -2.80 -13.42 3.65
CA SER A 90 -2.08 -13.97 4.80
C SER A 90 -2.39 -13.21 6.10
N THR A 91 -2.48 -11.88 6.03
CA THR A 91 -2.84 -11.05 7.19
C THR A 91 -4.25 -11.37 7.71
N ILE A 92 -5.21 -11.56 6.81
CA ILE A 92 -6.60 -11.90 7.16
C ILE A 92 -6.66 -13.30 7.77
N LEU A 93 -6.01 -14.28 7.14
CA LEU A 93 -6.00 -15.65 7.63
C LEU A 93 -5.23 -15.81 8.95
N ALA A 94 -4.16 -15.04 9.16
CA ALA A 94 -3.47 -15.01 10.44
C ALA A 94 -4.37 -14.50 11.59
N GLN A 95 -5.26 -13.55 11.31
CA GLN A 95 -6.26 -13.13 12.29
C GLN A 95 -7.28 -14.25 12.57
N ALA A 96 -7.70 -14.99 11.54
CA ALA A 96 -8.60 -16.12 11.71
C ALA A 96 -7.99 -17.27 12.53
N VAL A 97 -6.67 -17.48 12.44
CA VAL A 97 -5.94 -18.41 13.30
C VAL A 97 -5.95 -17.93 14.76
N LYS A 98 -5.68 -16.65 15.00
CA LYS A 98 -5.73 -16.03 16.35
C LYS A 98 -7.11 -16.17 16.99
N GLU A 99 -8.16 -16.05 16.20
CA GLU A 99 -9.56 -16.20 16.65
C GLU A 99 -10.04 -17.68 16.64
N GLN A 100 -9.13 -18.62 16.37
CA GLN A 100 -9.39 -20.07 16.38
C GLN A 100 -10.49 -20.53 15.39
N LEU A 101 -10.73 -19.75 14.33
CA LEU A 101 -11.69 -20.11 13.27
C LEU A 101 -11.10 -21.14 12.29
N ILE A 102 -9.78 -21.13 12.12
CA ILE A 102 -9.02 -22.08 11.32
C ILE A 102 -7.75 -22.52 12.07
N PRO A 103 -7.27 -23.75 11.87
CA PRO A 103 -6.14 -24.28 12.63
C PRO A 103 -4.76 -23.74 12.18
N PHE A 104 -4.66 -23.27 10.94
CA PHE A 104 -3.41 -22.73 10.37
C PHE A 104 -3.71 -21.75 9.24
N ASN A 105 -2.72 -20.91 8.94
CA ASN A 105 -2.81 -19.94 7.84
C ASN A 105 -2.53 -20.63 6.49
N THR A 106 -3.57 -20.85 5.70
CA THR A 106 -3.48 -21.49 4.38
C THR A 106 -2.54 -20.75 3.41
N ALA A 107 -2.40 -19.42 3.55
CA ALA A 107 -1.53 -18.65 2.69
C ALA A 107 -0.04 -19.02 2.86
N GLU A 108 0.39 -19.47 4.03
CA GLU A 108 1.78 -19.91 4.26
C GLU A 108 2.18 -21.15 3.44
N ARG A 109 1.18 -21.91 2.98
CA ARG A 109 1.37 -23.11 2.15
C ARG A 109 1.15 -22.84 0.66
N ALA A 110 0.75 -21.62 0.29
CA ALA A 110 0.59 -21.20 -1.10
C ALA A 110 1.93 -20.67 -1.64
N THR A 111 2.09 -20.69 -2.96
CA THR A 111 3.33 -20.29 -3.63
C THR A 111 3.10 -19.04 -4.47
N PRO A 112 3.27 -17.83 -3.91
CA PRO A 112 3.24 -16.60 -4.68
C PRO A 112 4.45 -16.50 -5.62
N PRO A 113 4.40 -15.68 -6.68
CA PRO A 113 5.51 -15.51 -7.60
C PRO A 113 6.74 -14.94 -6.88
N LYS A 114 7.94 -15.37 -7.32
CA LYS A 114 9.20 -14.87 -6.80
C LYS A 114 9.41 -13.41 -7.22
N LEU A 115 9.86 -12.58 -6.28
CA LEU A 115 10.24 -11.21 -6.57
C LEU A 115 11.65 -11.19 -7.15
N GLN A 116 11.81 -10.56 -8.31
CA GLN A 116 13.12 -10.19 -8.80
C GLN A 116 13.58 -8.92 -8.06
N LYS A 117 14.79 -8.94 -7.54
CA LYS A 117 15.41 -7.72 -7.01
C LYS A 117 15.72 -6.82 -8.21
N HIS A 118 15.18 -5.63 -8.18
CA HIS A 118 15.55 -4.55 -9.07
C HIS A 118 16.41 -3.58 -8.26
N GLU A 119 17.65 -3.42 -8.64
CA GLU A 119 18.48 -2.35 -8.10
C GLU A 119 17.93 -1.03 -8.64
N MET A 120 17.81 -0.06 -7.77
CA MET A 120 17.39 1.28 -8.16
C MET A 120 18.66 2.09 -8.42
N ASP A 121 18.80 2.60 -9.64
CA ASP A 121 19.86 3.51 -9.98
C ASP A 121 19.62 4.85 -9.27
N ALA A 122 20.67 5.42 -8.72
CA ALA A 122 20.66 6.79 -8.24
C ALA A 122 20.90 7.73 -9.45
N PHE A 123 20.36 8.93 -9.38
CA PHE A 123 20.64 9.94 -10.38
C PHE A 123 22.10 10.40 -10.27
N GLU A 124 22.78 10.47 -11.40
CA GLU A 124 24.10 11.06 -11.52
C GLU A 124 24.02 12.59 -11.45
N VAL A 125 25.15 13.25 -11.18
CA VAL A 125 25.20 14.72 -10.98
C VAL A 125 24.70 15.45 -12.22
N GLU A 126 25.07 14.99 -13.40
CA GLU A 126 24.69 15.53 -14.70
C GLU A 126 23.17 15.44 -14.94
N GLU A 127 22.55 14.34 -14.52
CA GLU A 127 21.10 14.15 -14.59
C GLU A 127 20.36 15.10 -13.66
N VAL A 128 20.89 15.30 -12.42
CA VAL A 128 20.33 16.27 -11.48
C VAL A 128 20.42 17.69 -12.03
N GLN A 129 21.56 18.06 -12.64
CA GLN A 129 21.72 19.37 -13.28
C GLN A 129 20.74 19.56 -14.44
N ALA A 130 20.53 18.53 -15.26
CA ALA A 130 19.56 18.57 -16.35
C ALA A 130 18.12 18.75 -15.82
N ILE A 131 17.76 18.07 -14.73
CA ILE A 131 16.47 18.23 -14.06
C ILE A 131 16.29 19.65 -13.57
N LEU A 132 17.28 20.23 -12.86
CA LEU A 132 17.22 21.58 -12.34
C LEU A 132 17.06 22.61 -13.46
N LYS A 133 17.79 22.44 -14.58
CA LYS A 133 17.65 23.32 -15.76
C LYS A 133 16.26 23.22 -16.40
N ALA A 134 15.71 22.02 -16.54
CA ALA A 134 14.36 21.85 -17.06
C ALA A 134 13.29 22.47 -16.17
N LEU A 135 13.50 22.50 -14.86
CA LEU A 135 12.58 23.13 -13.89
C LEU A 135 12.46 24.65 -14.06
N GLU A 136 13.44 25.33 -14.65
CA GLU A 136 13.36 26.79 -14.87
C GLU A 136 12.17 27.19 -15.73
N MET A 137 11.67 26.29 -16.59
CA MET A 137 10.51 26.49 -17.45
C MET A 137 9.19 26.12 -16.78
N GLU A 138 9.22 25.52 -15.61
CA GLU A 138 8.03 25.09 -14.88
C GLU A 138 7.48 26.18 -13.95
N PRO A 139 6.18 26.14 -13.60
CA PRO A 139 5.61 27.05 -12.61
C PRO A 139 6.37 27.00 -11.28
N LEU A 140 6.54 28.15 -10.61
CA LEU A 140 7.32 28.34 -9.38
C LEU A 140 7.03 27.27 -8.30
N LYS A 141 5.76 26.89 -8.14
CA LYS A 141 5.35 25.83 -7.18
C LYS A 141 6.06 24.51 -7.40
N TRP A 142 6.32 24.14 -8.67
CA TRP A 142 7.02 22.89 -9.01
C TRP A 142 8.54 23.06 -8.86
N GLN A 143 9.07 24.21 -9.21
CA GLN A 143 10.48 24.54 -8.98
C GLN A 143 10.82 24.38 -7.49
N VAL A 144 10.08 25.04 -6.61
CA VAL A 144 10.28 24.98 -5.16
C VAL A 144 10.09 23.57 -4.63
N CYS A 145 9.05 22.86 -5.06
CA CYS A 145 8.77 21.50 -4.59
C CYS A 145 9.91 20.53 -4.93
N VAL A 146 10.41 20.54 -6.18
CA VAL A 146 11.45 19.60 -6.62
C VAL A 146 12.81 19.99 -6.03
N GLN A 147 13.13 21.27 -5.95
CA GLN A 147 14.36 21.75 -5.29
C GLN A 147 14.41 21.33 -3.81
N LEU A 148 13.29 21.48 -3.08
CA LEU A 148 13.20 21.01 -1.69
C LEU A 148 13.37 19.49 -1.59
N LEU A 149 12.78 18.70 -2.50
CA LEU A 149 12.95 17.26 -2.53
C LEU A 149 14.40 16.85 -2.75
N ILE A 150 15.11 17.52 -3.67
CA ILE A 150 16.52 17.24 -3.95
C ILE A 150 17.39 17.66 -2.76
N ALA A 151 17.18 18.86 -2.23
CA ALA A 151 18.02 19.41 -1.16
C ALA A 151 17.87 18.69 0.17
N THR A 152 16.65 18.19 0.48
CA THR A 152 16.37 17.59 1.81
C THR A 152 16.32 16.08 1.80
N GLY A 153 16.14 15.43 0.65
CA GLY A 153 15.85 13.99 0.56
C GLY A 153 14.51 13.59 1.19
N ALA A 154 13.66 14.55 1.54
CA ALA A 154 12.38 14.32 2.18
C ALA A 154 11.40 13.58 1.26
N ARG A 155 10.44 12.90 1.86
CA ARG A 155 9.38 12.25 1.08
C ARG A 155 8.40 13.29 0.53
N ARG A 156 7.87 13.05 -0.68
CA ARG A 156 6.91 13.96 -1.31
C ARG A 156 5.78 14.42 -0.37
N GLY A 157 5.23 13.51 0.43
CA GLY A 157 4.14 13.85 1.35
C GLY A 157 4.57 14.75 2.50
N GLU A 158 5.81 14.69 2.91
CA GLU A 158 6.41 15.55 3.94
C GLU A 158 6.60 16.97 3.39
N ILE A 159 7.10 17.12 2.17
CA ILE A 159 7.20 18.44 1.50
C ILE A 159 5.80 19.04 1.26
N MET A 160 4.80 18.20 0.86
CA MET A 160 3.42 18.69 0.69
C MET A 160 2.74 19.05 2.03
N GLY A 161 3.24 18.55 3.15
CA GLY A 161 2.79 18.90 4.50
C GLY A 161 3.50 20.09 5.13
N LEU A 162 4.56 20.61 4.50
CA LEU A 162 5.34 21.72 5.04
C LEU A 162 4.49 23.01 5.12
N ARG A 163 4.58 23.69 6.25
CA ARG A 163 3.90 24.97 6.52
C ARG A 163 4.92 26.05 6.83
N TRP A 164 4.55 27.31 6.63
CA TRP A 164 5.39 28.44 6.94
C TRP A 164 5.83 28.50 8.41
N GLU A 165 5.00 28.07 9.33
CA GLU A 165 5.30 27.97 10.77
C GLU A 165 6.42 26.97 11.11
N ASN A 166 6.71 26.05 10.19
CA ASN A 166 7.76 25.04 10.30
C ASN A 166 9.06 25.46 9.63
N VAL A 167 9.19 26.71 9.20
CA VAL A 167 10.39 27.29 8.60
C VAL A 167 11.05 28.22 9.60
N ASP A 168 12.20 27.84 10.11
CA ASP A 168 13.03 28.68 10.95
C ASP A 168 14.01 29.45 10.07
N TRP A 169 13.69 30.71 9.82
CA TRP A 169 14.51 31.61 9.01
C TRP A 169 15.79 32.09 9.72
N THR A 170 15.85 31.99 11.04
CA THR A 170 17.01 32.40 11.84
C THR A 170 18.08 31.32 11.79
N GLU A 171 17.65 30.08 11.99
CA GLU A 171 18.56 28.92 12.00
C GLU A 171 18.68 28.24 10.63
N ASN A 172 17.95 28.71 9.60
CA ASN A 172 17.86 28.10 8.27
C ASN A 172 17.45 26.62 8.33
N LYS A 173 16.44 26.32 9.13
CA LYS A 173 15.97 24.96 9.35
C LYS A 173 14.54 24.76 8.88
N LEU A 174 14.25 23.54 8.38
CA LEU A 174 12.92 23.07 8.06
C LEU A 174 12.53 21.94 8.99
N TYR A 175 11.36 22.05 9.61
CA TYR A 175 10.81 21.01 10.47
C TYR A 175 9.73 20.25 9.71
N LEU A 176 10.00 18.98 9.39
CA LEU A 176 9.06 18.12 8.67
C LEU A 176 8.18 17.37 9.70
N CYS A 177 7.07 17.98 10.09
CA CYS A 177 6.20 17.48 11.16
C CYS A 177 5.01 16.65 10.66
N GLU A 178 4.58 16.89 9.43
CA GLU A 178 3.37 16.29 8.86
C GLU A 178 3.65 15.61 7.52
N ASN A 179 2.82 14.62 7.21
CA ASN A 179 2.80 14.00 5.89
C ASN A 179 1.41 14.18 5.26
N ARG A 180 1.34 14.79 4.08
CA ARG A 180 0.08 15.01 3.38
C ARG A 180 -0.21 13.88 2.41
N VAL A 181 -1.41 13.31 2.54
CA VAL A 181 -1.87 12.17 1.74
C VAL A 181 -3.19 12.55 1.08
N TYR A 182 -3.34 12.16 -0.18
CA TYR A 182 -4.59 12.30 -0.91
C TYR A 182 -5.26 10.94 -1.07
N THR A 183 -6.55 10.88 -0.79
CA THR A 183 -7.43 9.77 -1.17
C THR A 183 -8.67 10.32 -1.89
N PRO A 184 -9.27 9.58 -2.87
CA PRO A 184 -10.48 10.03 -3.55
C PRO A 184 -11.66 10.29 -2.61
N GLU A 185 -11.74 9.54 -1.50
CA GLU A 185 -12.84 9.61 -0.53
C GLU A 185 -12.70 10.78 0.44
N SER A 186 -11.47 11.06 0.91
CA SER A 186 -11.20 12.04 1.96
C SER A 186 -10.49 13.31 1.47
N GLY A 187 -10.13 13.37 0.17
CA GLY A 187 -9.32 14.46 -0.36
C GLY A 187 -7.90 14.47 0.23
N ALA A 188 -7.34 15.66 0.40
CA ALA A 188 -6.01 15.84 0.99
C ALA A 188 -6.11 15.90 2.53
N ILE A 189 -5.54 14.94 3.21
CA ILE A 189 -5.50 14.84 4.67
C ILE A 189 -4.07 14.89 5.20
N SER A 190 -3.88 15.48 6.37
CA SER A 190 -2.62 15.43 7.11
C SER A 190 -2.56 14.17 7.96
N THR A 191 -1.41 13.52 7.99
CA THR A 191 -1.15 12.32 8.79
C THR A 191 0.22 12.44 9.46
N THR A 192 0.44 11.66 10.50
CA THR A 192 1.75 11.55 11.14
C THR A 192 2.81 11.01 10.19
N LEU A 193 4.07 11.33 10.45
CA LEU A 193 5.21 10.79 9.73
C LEU A 193 5.25 9.26 9.78
N LYS A 194 5.93 8.64 8.81
CA LYS A 194 6.05 7.17 8.73
C LYS A 194 6.96 6.60 9.81
N THR A 195 8.01 7.31 10.14
CA THR A 195 8.89 7.06 11.27
C THR A 195 8.39 7.94 12.39
N GLY A 196 7.51 7.38 13.23
CA GLY A 196 7.08 8.11 14.42
C GLY A 196 8.22 8.15 15.39
N GLU A 197 9.02 9.20 15.27
CA GLU A 197 9.83 9.82 16.32
C GLU A 197 10.76 10.82 15.64
N ASN A 198 10.81 12.01 16.18
CA ASN A 198 11.75 13.06 15.85
C ASN A 198 13.17 12.64 16.14
#